data_afbf110d4b4815eecf99181deb2d2166
#
_entry.id   afbf110d4b4815eecf99181deb2d2166
#
_cell.length_a   1.000
_cell.length_b   1.000
_cell.length_c   1.000
_cell.angle_alpha   90.00
_cell.angle_beta   90.00
_cell.angle_gamma   90.00
#
_symmetry.space_group_name_H-M   'P 1'
#
loop_
_entity.id
_entity.type
_entity.pdbx_description
1 polymer ?
#
loop_
_entity_poly.entity_id
_entity_poly.type
_entity_poly.pdbx_seq_one_letter_code
_entity_poly.pdbx_strand_id
1 'polypeptide(L)'
;MTVPSALRRAFLVGMAAVVAGCATPVALMPSGESRGRSLSRTGRFVINVRQVDGASEVVQGGFAWLDHGGRLTLDLTSPLGAALARLEVAPDGSATLTEANGTVTRAPSADALIARVVGVAVPVASLRDWLAGDLAPGLPARIDERDALERPTLYRQDGWQVQVSAADTEGPLRLRLDRGGGGEPEIDVRLAMQPVSAAAP
;
A
#
# COMPACT_ATOMS: atom_id res chain seq x y z
N MET A 1 74.15 7.22 56.44
CA MET A 1 73.57 8.48 56.96
C MET A 1 72.39 8.83 56.07
N THR A 2 71.41 8.76 56.70
CA THR A 2 70.13 9.40 56.81
C THR A 2 69.02 8.90 55.84
N VAL A 3 68.20 8.16 56.49
CA VAL A 3 66.72 8.07 56.27
C VAL A 3 66.14 9.49 56.52
N PRO A 4 64.93 9.78 56.29
CA PRO A 4 63.71 9.16 55.67
C PRO A 4 62.82 10.22 54.94
N SER A 5 61.80 9.81 54.51
CA SER A 5 60.42 10.23 54.86
C SER A 5 59.52 9.82 53.77
N ALA A 6 58.74 8.83 54.05
CA ALA A 6 57.47 8.94 54.75
C ALA A 6 56.45 9.76 54.05
N LEU A 7 55.50 9.00 53.66
CA LEU A 7 54.04 9.34 53.83
C LEU A 7 53.63 10.79 53.60
N ARG A 8 52.98 10.99 52.55
CA ARG A 8 51.68 11.58 52.58
C ARG A 8 51.23 11.83 51.15
N ARG A 9 50.30 11.13 50.75
CA ARG A 9 49.05 11.75 50.48
C ARG A 9 48.28 10.93 49.51
N ALA A 10 47.25 10.52 50.10
CA ALA A 10 45.94 11.16 49.98
C ALA A 10 45.49 11.19 48.55
N PHE A 11 44.79 10.06 48.26
CA PHE A 11 43.37 10.14 48.12
C PHE A 11 42.91 11.42 47.37
N LEU A 12 42.82 11.28 46.04
CA LEU A 12 41.79 11.93 45.25
C LEU A 12 41.29 10.88 44.31
N VAL A 13 40.28 10.17 44.79
CA VAL A 13 39.40 9.35 44.00
C VAL A 13 38.59 10.31 43.14
N GLY A 14 39.06 10.50 41.92
CA GLY A 14 38.26 11.11 40.85
C GLY A 14 37.27 10.07 40.39
N MET A 15 36.06 10.18 40.88
CA MET A 15 34.91 9.39 40.48
C MET A 15 34.50 9.87 39.09
N ALA A 16 35.09 9.28 38.04
CA ALA A 16 34.61 9.41 36.67
C ALA A 16 33.30 8.62 36.57
N ALA A 17 32.21 9.32 36.73
CA ALA A 17 30.87 8.80 36.41
C ALA A 17 30.82 8.49 34.91
N VAL A 18 30.99 7.23 34.57
CA VAL A 18 30.66 6.70 33.24
C VAL A 18 29.16 6.72 33.12
N VAL A 19 28.64 7.77 32.49
CA VAL A 19 27.25 7.79 32.01
C VAL A 19 27.19 6.83 30.83
N ALA A 20 26.92 5.56 31.13
CA ALA A 20 26.50 4.59 30.13
C ALA A 20 25.10 5.02 29.64
N GLY A 21 25.08 5.86 28.65
CA GLY A 21 23.85 6.15 27.87
C GLY A 21 23.41 4.86 27.22
N CYS A 22 22.39 4.22 27.78
CA CYS A 22 21.65 3.18 27.11
C CYS A 22 20.98 3.84 25.89
N ALA A 23 21.65 3.79 24.74
CA ALA A 23 21.00 3.96 23.45
C ALA A 23 20.11 2.73 23.29
N THR A 24 18.87 2.85 23.71
CA THR A 24 17.82 1.90 23.36
C THR A 24 17.73 1.92 21.85
N PRO A 25 18.03 0.82 21.13
CA PRO A 25 17.69 0.79 19.70
C PRO A 25 16.18 0.99 19.63
N VAL A 26 15.74 2.07 19.00
CA VAL A 26 14.34 2.22 18.58
C VAL A 26 14.16 1.08 17.58
N ALA A 27 13.64 -0.03 18.06
CA ALA A 27 13.13 -1.06 17.21
C ALA A 27 12.05 -0.36 16.36
N LEU A 28 12.36 -0.17 15.08
CA LEU A 28 11.35 0.12 14.08
C LEU A 28 10.38 -1.06 14.16
N MET A 29 9.33 -0.89 14.95
CA MET A 29 8.23 -1.83 14.93
C MET A 29 7.73 -1.83 13.48
N PRO A 30 7.67 -3.00 12.82
CA PRO A 30 6.98 -3.06 11.55
C PRO A 30 5.56 -2.59 11.83
N SER A 31 5.14 -1.56 11.09
CA SER A 31 3.80 -0.98 11.18
C SER A 31 2.79 -2.05 10.75
N GLY A 32 2.46 -2.96 11.69
CA GLY A 32 1.56 -4.08 11.48
C GLY A 32 0.09 -3.71 11.67
N GLU A 33 -0.25 -2.41 11.67
CA GLU A 33 -1.61 -1.97 11.97
C GLU A 33 -2.61 -2.20 10.83
N SER A 34 -2.15 -2.43 9.60
CA SER A 34 -3.04 -2.78 8.49
C SER A 34 -3.72 -4.15 8.63
N ARG A 35 -3.17 -5.05 9.45
CA ARG A 35 -3.68 -6.42 9.60
C ARG A 35 -4.98 -6.56 10.41
N GLY A 36 -5.42 -5.51 11.09
CA GLY A 36 -6.66 -5.50 11.88
C GLY A 36 -7.81 -4.73 11.23
N ARG A 37 -7.53 -3.95 10.18
CA ARG A 37 -8.56 -3.15 9.51
C ARG A 37 -9.43 -4.04 8.64
N SER A 38 -10.74 -3.81 8.68
CA SER A 38 -11.69 -4.35 7.70
C SER A 38 -12.04 -3.23 6.73
N LEU A 39 -11.84 -3.48 5.43
CA LEU A 39 -12.20 -2.56 4.36
C LEU A 39 -13.07 -3.28 3.34
N SER A 40 -14.26 -2.76 3.10
CA SER A 40 -15.16 -3.25 2.06
C SER A 40 -15.45 -2.12 1.07
N ARG A 41 -15.09 -2.30 -0.18
CA ARG A 41 -15.29 -1.33 -1.25
C ARG A 41 -15.83 -2.00 -2.49
N THR A 42 -16.86 -1.42 -3.09
CA THR A 42 -17.35 -1.79 -4.41
C THR A 42 -17.25 -0.60 -5.33
N GLY A 43 -17.12 -0.86 -6.63
CA GLY A 43 -16.97 0.23 -7.56
C GLY A 43 -16.77 -0.22 -9.00
N ARG A 44 -16.30 0.72 -9.79
CA ARG A 44 -15.95 0.52 -11.19
C ARG A 44 -14.51 0.92 -11.43
N PHE A 45 -13.88 0.25 -12.38
CA PHE A 45 -12.54 0.59 -12.82
C PHE A 45 -12.50 0.82 -14.33
N VAL A 46 -11.58 1.67 -14.77
CA VAL A 46 -11.15 1.82 -16.16
C VAL A 46 -9.62 1.82 -16.14
N ILE A 47 -9.03 0.99 -16.99
CA ILE A 47 -7.60 0.92 -17.20
C ILE A 47 -7.33 1.27 -18.66
N ASN A 48 -6.53 2.31 -18.91
CA ASN A 48 -6.05 2.66 -20.23
C ASN A 48 -4.56 2.33 -20.29
N VAL A 49 -4.16 1.58 -21.29
CA VAL A 49 -2.77 1.28 -21.59
C VAL A 49 -2.44 1.87 -22.93
N ARG A 50 -1.46 2.77 -22.98
CA ARG A 50 -0.91 3.29 -24.22
C ARG A 50 0.47 2.72 -24.44
N GLN A 51 0.60 1.91 -25.48
CA GLN A 51 1.89 1.32 -25.87
C GLN A 51 2.82 2.37 -26.49
N VAL A 52 4.12 2.06 -26.49
CA VAL A 52 5.15 2.94 -27.06
C VAL A 52 4.96 3.20 -28.55
N ASP A 53 4.38 2.25 -29.27
CA ASP A 53 4.01 2.36 -30.70
C ASP A 53 2.73 3.18 -30.95
N GLY A 54 2.10 3.70 -29.90
CA GLY A 54 0.86 4.49 -29.96
C GLY A 54 -0.43 3.66 -29.93
N ALA A 55 -0.36 2.33 -29.92
CA ALA A 55 -1.53 1.48 -29.72
C ALA A 55 -2.14 1.73 -28.33
N SER A 56 -3.46 1.73 -28.23
CA SER A 56 -4.16 1.95 -26.97
C SER A 56 -5.15 0.82 -26.72
N GLU A 57 -5.15 0.33 -25.48
CA GLU A 57 -6.09 -0.67 -25.01
C GLU A 57 -6.86 -0.13 -23.80
N VAL A 58 -8.15 -0.42 -23.74
CA VAL A 58 -9.03 0.00 -22.64
C VAL A 58 -9.70 -1.23 -22.06
N VAL A 59 -9.49 -1.46 -20.76
CA VAL A 59 -10.17 -2.48 -19.98
C VAL A 59 -11.04 -1.81 -18.93
N GLN A 60 -12.30 -2.21 -18.80
CA GLN A 60 -13.21 -1.63 -17.83
C GLN A 60 -14.13 -2.68 -17.22
N GLY A 61 -14.60 -2.41 -16.00
CA GLY A 61 -15.49 -3.33 -15.31
C GLY A 61 -15.92 -2.85 -13.93
N GLY A 62 -16.48 -3.77 -13.18
CA GLY A 62 -16.80 -3.60 -11.78
C GLY A 62 -15.81 -4.35 -10.89
N PHE A 63 -15.71 -3.95 -9.64
CA PHE A 63 -14.97 -4.68 -8.63
C PHE A 63 -15.69 -4.69 -7.28
N ALA A 64 -15.47 -5.74 -6.52
CA ALA A 64 -15.78 -5.81 -5.10
C ALA A 64 -14.52 -6.21 -4.35
N TRP A 65 -14.08 -5.35 -3.45
CA TRP A 65 -12.89 -5.49 -2.61
C TRP A 65 -13.30 -5.73 -1.18
N LEU A 66 -12.89 -6.84 -0.60
CA LEU A 66 -13.09 -7.17 0.79
C LEU A 66 -11.75 -7.54 1.40
N ASP A 67 -11.25 -6.70 2.29
CA ASP A 67 -10.05 -6.94 3.08
C ASP A 67 -10.43 -7.09 4.54
N HIS A 68 -10.16 -8.26 5.11
CA HIS A 68 -10.48 -8.56 6.50
C HIS A 68 -9.42 -9.46 7.12
N GLY A 69 -8.85 -9.02 8.25
CA GLY A 69 -7.86 -9.82 8.98
C GLY A 69 -6.61 -10.17 8.17
N GLY A 70 -6.19 -9.31 7.24
CA GLY A 70 -5.06 -9.53 6.34
C GLY A 70 -5.37 -10.41 5.13
N ARG A 71 -6.58 -10.94 5.03
CA ARG A 71 -7.06 -11.70 3.86
C ARG A 71 -7.82 -10.76 2.94
N LEU A 72 -7.44 -10.74 1.67
CA LEU A 72 -8.13 -9.97 0.64
C LEU A 72 -8.90 -10.91 -0.29
N THR A 73 -10.15 -10.53 -0.60
CA THR A 73 -10.92 -11.07 -1.72
C THR A 73 -11.24 -9.92 -2.66
N LEU A 74 -10.91 -10.07 -3.94
CA LEU A 74 -11.21 -9.13 -5.02
C LEU A 74 -11.98 -9.85 -6.11
N ASP A 75 -13.25 -9.49 -6.28
CA ASP A 75 -14.08 -9.93 -7.39
C ASP A 75 -14.03 -8.92 -8.52
N LEU A 76 -13.80 -9.39 -9.75
CA LEU A 76 -13.83 -8.59 -10.96
C LEU A 76 -15.01 -9.01 -11.83
N THR A 77 -15.72 -8.02 -12.35
CA THR A 77 -16.87 -8.23 -13.24
C THR A 77 -16.73 -7.43 -14.53
N SER A 78 -17.35 -7.90 -15.59
CA SER A 78 -17.48 -7.13 -16.83
C SER A 78 -18.38 -5.90 -16.61
N PRO A 79 -18.42 -4.95 -17.56
CA PRO A 79 -19.34 -3.80 -17.48
C PRO A 79 -20.83 -4.20 -17.36
N LEU A 80 -21.18 -5.39 -17.85
CA LEU A 80 -22.54 -5.95 -17.78
C LEU A 80 -22.79 -6.80 -16.53
N GLY A 81 -21.79 -6.88 -15.61
CA GLY A 81 -21.92 -7.58 -14.34
C GLY A 81 -21.59 -9.08 -14.36
N ALA A 82 -21.18 -9.65 -15.53
CA ALA A 82 -20.73 -11.03 -15.57
C ALA A 82 -19.40 -11.17 -14.82
N ALA A 83 -19.26 -12.23 -14.00
CA ALA A 83 -18.02 -12.52 -13.30
C ALA A 83 -16.88 -12.76 -14.31
N LEU A 84 -15.74 -12.13 -14.10
CA LEU A 84 -14.49 -12.33 -14.86
C LEU A 84 -13.51 -13.20 -14.08
N ALA A 85 -13.26 -12.83 -12.84
CA ALA A 85 -12.32 -13.53 -11.98
C ALA A 85 -12.54 -13.19 -10.50
N ARG A 86 -12.07 -14.08 -9.63
CA ARG A 86 -11.89 -13.84 -8.20
C ARG A 86 -10.43 -14.02 -7.84
N LEU A 87 -9.86 -13.01 -7.20
CA LEU A 87 -8.53 -13.07 -6.60
C LEU A 87 -8.67 -13.16 -5.08
N GLU A 88 -7.99 -14.12 -4.49
CA GLU A 88 -7.86 -14.26 -3.05
C GLU A 88 -6.39 -14.13 -2.67
N VAL A 89 -6.08 -13.27 -1.69
CA VAL A 89 -4.72 -13.08 -1.16
C VAL A 89 -4.73 -13.47 0.30
N ALA A 90 -3.87 -14.41 0.65
CA ALA A 90 -3.71 -14.87 2.02
C ALA A 90 -2.85 -13.88 2.85
N PRO A 91 -2.86 -13.99 4.19
CA PRO A 91 -2.06 -13.10 5.05
C PRO A 91 -0.54 -13.17 4.82
N ASP A 92 -0.04 -14.26 4.25
CA ASP A 92 1.37 -14.43 3.87
C ASP A 92 1.72 -13.81 2.51
N GLY A 93 0.72 -13.20 1.83
CA GLY A 93 0.86 -12.58 0.51
C GLY A 93 0.64 -13.52 -0.66
N SER A 94 0.58 -14.83 -0.45
CA SER A 94 0.29 -15.78 -1.51
C SER A 94 -1.11 -15.53 -2.10
N ALA A 95 -1.24 -15.70 -3.41
CA ALA A 95 -2.46 -15.36 -4.12
C ALA A 95 -2.99 -16.52 -4.96
N THR A 96 -4.31 -16.61 -5.04
CA THR A 96 -5.04 -17.55 -5.89
C THR A 96 -6.02 -16.76 -6.76
N LEU A 97 -5.96 -16.94 -8.06
CA LEU A 97 -6.90 -16.41 -9.04
C LEU A 97 -7.79 -17.54 -9.54
N THR A 98 -9.10 -17.34 -9.48
CA THR A 98 -10.10 -18.22 -10.11
C THR A 98 -10.79 -17.44 -11.22
N GLU A 99 -10.59 -17.83 -12.46
CA GLU A 99 -11.22 -17.24 -13.63
C GLU A 99 -12.66 -17.75 -13.81
N ALA A 100 -13.49 -17.03 -14.59
CA ALA A 100 -14.90 -17.39 -14.82
C ALA A 100 -15.09 -18.79 -15.45
N ASN A 101 -14.10 -19.30 -16.19
CA ASN A 101 -14.09 -20.64 -16.78
C ASN A 101 -13.71 -21.75 -15.77
N GLY A 102 -13.47 -21.39 -14.50
CA GLY A 102 -13.05 -22.31 -13.45
C GLY A 102 -11.53 -22.58 -13.39
N THR A 103 -10.73 -21.96 -14.26
CA THR A 103 -9.27 -22.08 -14.21
C THR A 103 -8.74 -21.45 -12.92
N VAL A 104 -7.92 -22.21 -12.18
CA VAL A 104 -7.30 -21.74 -10.93
C VAL A 104 -5.80 -21.60 -11.12
N THR A 105 -5.28 -20.41 -10.86
CA THR A 105 -3.84 -20.13 -10.90
C THR A 105 -3.37 -19.61 -9.55
N ARG A 106 -2.19 -20.04 -9.09
CA ARG A 106 -1.57 -19.59 -7.84
C ARG A 106 -0.24 -18.91 -8.11
N ALA A 107 0.09 -17.90 -7.30
CA ALA A 107 1.37 -17.19 -7.36
C ALA A 107 1.78 -16.72 -5.97
N PRO A 108 3.07 -16.39 -5.76
CA PRO A 108 3.56 -15.79 -4.52
C PRO A 108 3.01 -14.37 -4.26
N SER A 109 2.49 -13.70 -5.29
CA SER A 109 1.91 -12.35 -5.18
C SER A 109 0.69 -12.19 -6.09
N ALA A 110 -0.13 -11.20 -5.76
CA ALA A 110 -1.37 -10.89 -6.48
C ALA A 110 -1.15 -10.17 -7.83
N ASP A 111 -0.10 -9.35 -7.92
CA ASP A 111 0.10 -8.41 -9.04
C ASP A 111 0.20 -9.10 -10.40
N ALA A 112 0.98 -10.21 -10.46
CA ALA A 112 1.10 -10.98 -11.69
C ALA A 112 -0.20 -11.68 -12.10
N LEU A 113 -1.03 -12.07 -11.12
CA LEU A 113 -2.33 -12.70 -11.37
C LEU A 113 -3.35 -11.69 -11.89
N ILE A 114 -3.37 -10.48 -11.34
CA ILE A 114 -4.22 -9.40 -11.83
C ILE A 114 -3.85 -9.04 -13.27
N ALA A 115 -2.56 -8.99 -13.61
CA ALA A 115 -2.11 -8.72 -14.97
C ALA A 115 -2.70 -9.69 -16.01
N ARG A 116 -2.98 -10.93 -15.65
CA ARG A 116 -3.62 -11.93 -16.54
C ARG A 116 -5.05 -11.56 -16.90
N VAL A 117 -5.77 -10.86 -16.02
CA VAL A 117 -7.19 -10.52 -16.21
C VAL A 117 -7.37 -9.14 -16.84
N VAL A 118 -6.56 -8.18 -16.41
CA VAL A 118 -6.71 -6.78 -16.81
C VAL A 118 -5.60 -6.30 -17.75
N GLY A 119 -4.68 -7.17 -18.13
CA GLY A 119 -3.62 -6.88 -19.12
C GLY A 119 -2.40 -6.13 -18.57
N VAL A 120 -2.46 -5.60 -17.35
CA VAL A 120 -1.36 -4.85 -16.72
C VAL A 120 -1.19 -5.22 -15.26
N ALA A 121 0.05 -5.14 -14.77
CA ALA A 121 0.33 -5.32 -13.35
C ALA A 121 -0.13 -4.08 -12.56
N VAL A 122 -1.06 -4.30 -11.64
CA VAL A 122 -1.53 -3.30 -10.67
C VAL A 122 -0.98 -3.69 -9.30
N PRO A 123 -0.45 -2.76 -8.50
CA PRO A 123 0.18 -3.07 -7.22
C PRO A 123 -0.88 -3.32 -6.15
N VAL A 124 -1.40 -4.54 -6.11
CA VAL A 124 -2.51 -4.93 -5.20
C VAL A 124 -2.15 -4.71 -3.75
N ALA A 125 -0.90 -4.94 -3.38
CA ALA A 125 -0.42 -4.72 -2.01
C ALA A 125 -0.53 -3.24 -1.61
N SER A 126 0.00 -2.32 -2.43
CA SER A 126 -0.07 -0.88 -2.18
C SER A 126 -1.50 -0.35 -2.31
N LEU A 127 -2.28 -0.91 -3.22
CA LEU A 127 -3.69 -0.53 -3.43
C LEU A 127 -4.57 -0.79 -2.19
N ARG A 128 -4.22 -1.77 -1.35
CA ARG A 128 -4.90 -2.02 -0.07
C ARG A 128 -4.89 -0.78 0.84
N ASP A 129 -3.74 -0.12 0.93
CA ASP A 129 -3.58 1.06 1.76
C ASP A 129 -4.17 2.29 1.06
N TRP A 130 -3.93 2.45 -0.25
CA TRP A 130 -4.46 3.58 -1.01
C TRP A 130 -5.99 3.63 -1.03
N LEU A 131 -6.68 2.48 -1.10
CA LEU A 131 -8.14 2.40 -1.01
C LEU A 131 -8.68 2.76 0.38
N ALA A 132 -7.86 2.67 1.41
CA ALA A 132 -8.16 3.13 2.76
C ALA A 132 -7.81 4.61 2.97
N GLY A 133 -7.15 5.26 2.00
CA GLY A 133 -6.68 6.65 2.09
C GLY A 133 -5.31 6.79 2.77
N ASP A 134 -4.61 5.68 2.98
CA ASP A 134 -3.30 5.64 3.62
C ASP A 134 -2.18 5.46 2.59
N LEU A 135 -0.95 5.76 3.00
CA LEU A 135 0.24 5.40 2.26
C LEU A 135 0.62 3.94 2.54
N ALA A 136 1.09 3.22 1.53
CA ALA A 136 1.57 1.86 1.71
C ALA A 136 2.79 1.83 2.65
N PRO A 137 2.77 1.03 3.73
CA PRO A 137 3.83 1.04 4.74
C PRO A 137 5.13 0.46 4.18
N GLY A 138 6.26 0.98 4.68
CA GLY A 138 7.60 0.51 4.32
C GLY A 138 8.09 0.94 2.94
N LEU A 139 7.28 1.65 2.15
CA LEU A 139 7.66 2.20 0.85
C LEU A 139 7.82 3.71 0.94
N PRO A 140 8.89 4.29 0.35
CA PRO A 140 9.06 5.73 0.32
C PRO A 140 7.92 6.38 -0.47
N ALA A 141 7.41 7.51 0.06
CA ALA A 141 6.40 8.30 -0.62
C ALA A 141 6.87 9.75 -0.77
N ARG A 142 6.58 10.35 -1.93
CA ARG A 142 6.69 11.78 -2.15
C ARG A 142 5.29 12.35 -2.23
N ILE A 143 4.94 13.21 -1.28
CA ILE A 143 3.64 13.86 -1.22
C ILE A 143 3.78 15.23 -1.89
N ASP A 144 2.96 15.46 -2.92
CA ASP A 144 2.95 16.71 -3.68
C ASP A 144 1.79 17.62 -3.20
N GLU A 145 0.62 17.04 -2.78
CA GLU A 145 -0.53 17.81 -2.29
C GLU A 145 -1.22 17.11 -1.11
N ARG A 146 -1.88 17.92 -0.27
CA ARG A 146 -2.73 17.48 0.85
C ARG A 146 -4.05 18.24 0.85
N ASP A 147 -5.08 17.65 1.44
CA ASP A 147 -6.35 18.33 1.69
C ASP A 147 -6.30 19.15 3.01
N ALA A 148 -7.43 19.79 3.34
CA ALA A 148 -7.55 20.59 4.57
C ALA A 148 -7.45 19.77 5.87
N LEU A 149 -7.50 18.44 5.79
CA LEU A 149 -7.31 17.50 6.90
C LEU A 149 -5.91 16.86 6.87
N GLU A 150 -4.96 17.44 6.13
CA GLU A 150 -3.58 16.98 5.96
C GLU A 150 -3.45 15.58 5.33
N ARG A 151 -4.52 15.04 4.72
CA ARG A 151 -4.48 13.76 4.03
C ARG A 151 -3.83 13.91 2.65
N PRO A 152 -2.95 12.99 2.22
CA PRO A 152 -2.35 13.04 0.90
C PRO A 152 -3.42 12.95 -0.20
N THR A 153 -3.43 13.90 -1.15
CA THR A 153 -4.34 13.92 -2.30
C THR A 153 -3.62 13.76 -3.63
N LEU A 154 -2.34 14.13 -3.70
CA LEU A 154 -1.46 13.85 -4.82
C LEU A 154 -0.10 13.41 -4.28
N TYR A 155 0.33 12.21 -4.67
CA TYR A 155 1.60 11.65 -4.19
C TYR A 155 2.16 10.62 -5.17
N ARG A 156 3.46 10.32 -5.00
CA ARG A 156 4.13 9.23 -5.72
C ARG A 156 4.60 8.18 -4.75
N GLN A 157 4.25 6.94 -5.02
CA GLN A 157 4.66 5.78 -4.23
C GLN A 157 4.64 4.52 -5.11
N ASP A 158 5.55 3.59 -4.89
CA ASP A 158 5.62 2.29 -5.59
C ASP A 158 5.67 2.43 -7.13
N GLY A 159 6.32 3.49 -7.61
CA GLY A 159 6.41 3.79 -9.05
C GLY A 159 5.14 4.36 -9.67
N TRP A 160 4.10 4.62 -8.88
CA TRP A 160 2.84 5.22 -9.32
C TRP A 160 2.68 6.66 -8.82
N GLN A 161 2.07 7.49 -9.65
CA GLN A 161 1.47 8.74 -9.19
C GLN A 161 0.02 8.43 -8.82
N VAL A 162 -0.36 8.78 -7.59
CA VAL A 162 -1.68 8.52 -7.03
C VAL A 162 -2.37 9.85 -6.79
N GLN A 163 -3.59 9.99 -7.30
CA GLN A 163 -4.42 11.17 -7.11
C GLN A 163 -5.78 10.78 -6.51
N VAL A 164 -6.13 11.40 -5.40
CA VAL A 164 -7.43 11.29 -4.73
C VAL A 164 -8.23 12.55 -5.02
N SER A 165 -9.38 12.45 -5.69
CA SER A 165 -10.20 13.63 -6.03
C SER A 165 -11.52 13.71 -5.26
N ALA A 166 -11.92 12.65 -4.57
CA ALA A 166 -13.05 12.63 -3.65
C ALA A 166 -12.85 11.54 -2.61
N ALA A 167 -13.35 11.73 -1.40
CA ALA A 167 -13.27 10.77 -0.30
C ALA A 167 -14.51 10.84 0.58
N ASP A 168 -14.79 9.73 1.28
CA ASP A 168 -15.75 9.64 2.37
C ASP A 168 -15.04 9.28 3.70
N THR A 169 -15.78 8.82 4.70
CA THR A 169 -15.22 8.41 6.00
C THR A 169 -14.41 7.12 5.94
N GLU A 170 -14.62 6.31 4.91
CA GLU A 170 -13.96 5.01 4.73
C GLU A 170 -12.73 5.10 3.81
N GLY A 171 -12.52 6.26 3.16
CA GLY A 171 -11.39 6.51 2.28
C GLY A 171 -11.77 7.15 0.94
N PRO A 172 -10.93 7.01 -0.09
CA PRO A 172 -11.17 7.57 -1.41
C PRO A 172 -12.47 7.07 -2.07
N LEU A 173 -13.19 7.98 -2.72
CA LEU A 173 -14.30 7.66 -3.66
C LEU A 173 -13.85 7.70 -5.11
N ARG A 174 -12.79 8.45 -5.40
CA ARG A 174 -12.19 8.55 -6.72
C ARG A 174 -10.68 8.48 -6.57
N LEU A 175 -10.09 7.49 -7.21
CA LEU A 175 -8.65 7.28 -7.21
C LEU A 175 -8.17 7.17 -8.65
N ARG A 176 -7.12 7.89 -8.99
CA ARG A 176 -6.42 7.79 -10.25
C ARG A 176 -4.97 7.40 -9.99
N LEU A 177 -4.50 6.42 -10.74
CA LEU A 177 -3.14 5.92 -10.67
C LEU A 177 -2.52 6.05 -12.05
N ASP A 178 -1.40 6.74 -12.15
CA ASP A 178 -0.67 6.92 -13.40
C ASP A 178 0.73 6.33 -13.27
N ARG A 179 1.18 5.59 -14.26
CA ARG A 179 2.55 5.08 -14.36
C ARG A 179 2.99 5.02 -15.81
N GLY A 180 4.30 5.17 -16.04
CA GLY A 180 4.91 5.07 -17.36
C GLY A 180 5.36 6.40 -17.93
N GLY A 181 5.70 6.40 -19.21
CA GLY A 181 6.34 7.51 -19.93
C GLY A 181 7.85 7.33 -20.06
N GLY A 182 8.49 8.17 -20.87
CA GLY A 182 9.93 8.08 -21.08
C GLY A 182 10.41 6.86 -21.87
N GLY A 183 9.52 6.24 -22.68
CA GLY A 183 9.85 5.07 -23.49
C GLY A 183 9.24 3.76 -22.96
N GLU A 184 8.49 3.82 -21.88
CA GLU A 184 7.67 2.71 -21.36
C GLU A 184 6.19 2.94 -21.65
N PRO A 185 5.35 1.88 -21.69
CA PRO A 185 3.90 2.04 -21.79
C PRO A 185 3.34 2.95 -20.70
N GLU A 186 2.41 3.82 -21.07
CA GLU A 186 1.68 4.65 -20.13
C GLU A 186 0.43 3.90 -19.65
N ILE A 187 0.25 3.82 -18.34
CA ILE A 187 -0.87 3.15 -17.70
C ILE A 187 -1.63 4.17 -16.86
N ASP A 188 -2.93 4.35 -17.15
CA ASP A 188 -3.85 5.17 -16.38
C ASP A 188 -4.95 4.27 -15.82
N VAL A 189 -5.01 4.14 -14.51
CA VAL A 189 -6.05 3.38 -13.79
C VAL A 189 -6.95 4.35 -13.05
N ARG A 190 -8.25 4.26 -13.31
CA ARG A 190 -9.26 5.06 -12.61
C ARG A 190 -10.21 4.15 -11.86
N LEU A 191 -10.35 4.42 -10.58
CA LEU A 191 -11.26 3.73 -9.68
C LEU A 191 -12.34 4.70 -9.22
N ALA A 192 -13.59 4.26 -9.30
CA ALA A 192 -14.76 4.97 -8.80
C ALA A 192 -15.49 4.08 -7.81
N MET A 193 -15.28 4.31 -6.51
CA MET A 193 -15.93 3.59 -5.43
C MET A 193 -17.34 4.11 -5.19
N GLN A 194 -18.23 3.21 -4.79
CA GLN A 194 -19.54 3.59 -4.28
C GLN A 194 -19.39 4.15 -2.86
N PRO A 195 -20.06 5.26 -2.52
CA PRO A 195 -20.12 5.72 -1.14
C PRO A 195 -20.68 4.62 -0.24
N VAL A 196 -20.10 4.50 0.96
CA VAL A 196 -20.71 3.63 1.98
C VAL A 196 -22.08 4.23 2.32
N SER A 197 -23.14 3.49 1.98
CA SER A 197 -24.48 3.91 2.38
C SER A 197 -24.50 3.91 3.90
N ALA A 198 -24.71 5.09 4.52
CA ALA A 198 -25.02 5.13 5.93
C ALA A 198 -26.24 4.23 6.10
N ALA A 199 -26.10 3.14 6.87
CA ALA A 199 -27.25 2.31 7.22
C ALA A 199 -28.30 3.26 7.78
N ALA A 200 -29.44 3.32 7.13
CA ALA A 200 -30.57 4.07 7.66
C ALA A 200 -30.90 3.49 9.05
N PRO A 201 -31.14 4.34 10.05
CA PRO A 201 -31.45 3.93 11.41
C PRO A 201 -32.72 3.09 11.49
#